data_139e542c24445e2c12ac98074e4502a9
#
_entry.id   139e542c24445e2c12ac98074e4502a9
#
_cell.length_a   1.000
_cell.length_b   1.000
_cell.length_c   1.000
_cell.angle_alpha   90.00
_cell.angle_beta   90.00
_cell.angle_gamma   90.00
#
_symmetry.space_group_name_H-M   'P 1'
#
loop_
_entity.id
_entity.type
_entity.pdbx_description
1 polymer ?
#
loop_
_entity_poly.entity_id
_entity_poly.type
_entity_poly.pdbx_seq_one_letter_code
_entity_poly.pdbx_strand_id
1 'polypeptide(L)'
;MRKKRGLSGVVTTLIIILLVLGAIGVIWMVVKNIVNKGAEQIELGQYTLDLQIKSAQVQNGNVTVVVVKRNPGQGNFVGMNFVFSDGQNSETIRQNITLEELEEKSFTFTLTKISTNNLKTISISPIYQSSSGKETTGNSAADFEFKKTGTGTGESVS
;
A
#
# COMPACT_ATOMS: atom_id res chain seq x y z
N MET A 1 -67.17 26.48 21.83
CA MET A 1 -66.25 26.09 20.79
C MET A 1 -64.95 25.58 21.43
N ARG A 2 -64.74 24.25 21.48
CA ARG A 2 -63.54 23.66 22.08
C ARG A 2 -62.40 23.71 21.08
N LYS A 3 -61.29 24.33 21.46
CA LYS A 3 -60.07 24.50 20.65
C LYS A 3 -59.40 23.14 20.37
N LYS A 4 -59.47 22.65 19.13
CA LYS A 4 -58.73 21.48 18.62
C LYS A 4 -57.23 21.77 18.37
N ARG A 5 -56.59 22.67 19.15
CA ARG A 5 -55.22 23.12 18.95
C ARG A 5 -54.14 22.30 19.65
N GLY A 6 -54.51 21.40 20.58
CA GLY A 6 -53.53 20.64 21.34
C GLY A 6 -52.96 19.39 20.60
N LEU A 7 -53.77 18.75 19.79
CA LEU A 7 -53.37 17.52 19.07
C LEU A 7 -52.41 17.78 17.90
N SER A 8 -52.54 18.95 17.23
CA SER A 8 -51.66 19.33 16.14
C SER A 8 -50.21 19.58 16.61
N GLY A 9 -50.02 20.21 17.76
CA GLY A 9 -48.70 20.47 18.34
C GLY A 9 -47.95 19.19 18.74
N VAL A 10 -48.65 18.23 19.34
CA VAL A 10 -48.06 16.96 19.75
C VAL A 10 -47.66 16.14 18.54
N VAL A 11 -48.47 16.10 17.50
CA VAL A 11 -48.13 15.39 16.26
C VAL A 11 -46.93 16.03 15.56
N THR A 12 -46.86 17.34 15.49
CA THR A 12 -45.74 18.07 14.90
C THR A 12 -44.42 17.79 15.65
N THR A 13 -44.44 17.82 16.99
CA THR A 13 -43.24 17.49 17.77
C THR A 13 -42.79 16.06 17.61
N LEU A 14 -43.73 15.11 17.50
CA LEU A 14 -43.41 13.69 17.22
C LEU A 14 -42.74 13.51 15.86
N ILE A 15 -43.24 14.18 14.83
CA ILE A 15 -42.65 14.14 13.48
C ILE A 15 -41.24 14.75 13.48
N ILE A 16 -41.04 15.87 14.16
CA ILE A 16 -39.72 16.51 14.27
C ILE A 16 -38.71 15.58 14.98
N ILE A 17 -39.10 14.95 16.09
CA ILE A 17 -38.26 14.02 16.82
C ILE A 17 -37.86 12.82 15.91
N LEU A 18 -38.83 12.27 15.18
CA LEU A 18 -38.59 11.13 14.29
C LEU A 18 -37.65 11.51 13.13
N LEU A 19 -37.81 12.74 12.61
CA LEU A 19 -36.95 13.26 11.55
C LEU A 19 -35.50 13.49 12.05
N VAL A 20 -35.37 14.04 13.28
CA VAL A 20 -34.05 14.25 13.92
C VAL A 20 -33.36 12.92 14.21
N LEU A 21 -34.08 11.92 14.73
CA LEU A 21 -33.54 10.59 14.96
C LEU A 21 -33.06 9.92 13.65
N GLY A 22 -33.86 10.07 12.58
CA GLY A 22 -33.46 9.60 11.25
C GLY A 22 -32.18 10.28 10.73
N ALA A 23 -32.10 11.60 10.88
CA ALA A 23 -30.91 12.37 10.48
C ALA A 23 -29.65 11.96 11.27
N ILE A 24 -29.78 11.75 12.59
CA ILE A 24 -28.68 11.27 13.44
C ILE A 24 -28.20 9.89 12.97
N GLY A 25 -29.10 8.99 12.60
CA GLY A 25 -28.73 7.66 12.08
C GLY A 25 -27.91 7.73 10.81
N VAL A 26 -28.26 8.61 9.88
CA VAL A 26 -27.51 8.82 8.63
C VAL A 26 -26.12 9.42 8.92
N ILE A 27 -26.06 10.43 9.78
CA ILE A 27 -24.79 11.08 10.19
C ILE A 27 -23.88 10.05 10.85
N TRP A 28 -24.40 9.20 11.73
CA TRP A 28 -23.63 8.16 12.42
C TRP A 28 -22.99 7.18 11.43
N MET A 29 -23.73 6.77 10.40
CA MET A 29 -23.21 5.88 9.35
C MET A 29 -22.02 6.52 8.60
N VAL A 30 -22.13 7.80 8.25
CA VAL A 30 -21.07 8.54 7.56
C VAL A 30 -19.85 8.72 8.46
N VAL A 31 -20.05 9.15 9.71
CA VAL A 31 -18.97 9.35 10.70
C VAL A 31 -18.23 8.05 10.95
N LYS A 32 -18.92 6.93 11.17
CA LYS A 32 -18.31 5.63 11.38
C LYS A 32 -17.43 5.23 10.19
N ASN A 33 -17.87 5.52 8.97
CA ASN A 33 -17.12 5.20 7.76
C ASN A 33 -15.84 6.06 7.63
N ILE A 34 -15.92 7.35 8.01
CA ILE A 34 -14.77 8.27 8.00
C ILE A 34 -13.76 7.89 9.08
N VAL A 35 -14.23 7.59 10.29
CA VAL A 35 -13.38 7.20 11.43
C VAL A 35 -12.63 5.90 11.12
N ASN A 36 -13.31 4.89 10.58
CA ASN A 36 -12.67 3.63 10.22
C ASN A 36 -11.59 3.84 9.15
N LYS A 37 -11.85 4.63 8.11
CA LYS A 37 -10.86 4.96 7.08
C LYS A 37 -9.69 5.77 7.64
N GLY A 38 -9.97 6.71 8.55
CA GLY A 38 -8.95 7.51 9.21
C GLY A 38 -8.03 6.67 10.10
N ALA A 39 -8.60 5.73 10.86
CA ALA A 39 -7.83 4.82 11.70
C ALA A 39 -6.89 3.92 10.87
N GLU A 40 -7.37 3.36 9.76
CA GLU A 40 -6.55 2.57 8.84
C GLU A 40 -5.37 3.38 8.27
N GLN A 41 -5.58 4.65 7.91
CA GLN A 41 -4.52 5.52 7.40
C GLN A 41 -3.47 5.88 8.45
N ILE A 42 -3.88 6.07 9.70
CA ILE A 42 -2.97 6.35 10.82
C ILE A 42 -2.13 5.11 11.12
N GLU A 43 -2.73 3.93 11.13
CA GLU A 43 -2.04 2.67 11.36
C GLU A 43 -0.94 2.45 10.30
N LEU A 44 -1.22 2.71 9.02
CA LEU A 44 -0.26 2.59 7.92
C LEU A 44 0.84 3.68 7.96
N GLY A 45 0.54 4.87 8.46
CA GLY A 45 1.51 5.97 8.60
C GLY A 45 2.55 5.76 9.71
N GLN A 46 2.35 4.81 10.61
CA GLN A 46 3.28 4.47 11.69
C GLN A 46 4.36 3.47 11.25
N TYR A 47 4.21 2.85 10.07
CA TYR A 47 5.19 1.89 9.59
C TYR A 47 6.41 2.61 9.01
N THR A 48 7.54 2.46 9.69
CA THR A 48 8.87 2.94 9.26
C THR A 48 9.68 1.79 8.65
N LEU A 49 9.00 0.93 7.88
CA LEU A 49 9.67 -0.18 7.23
C LEU A 49 10.69 0.35 6.22
N ASP A 50 11.93 -0.03 6.42
CA ASP A 50 13.04 0.31 5.53
C ASP A 50 13.53 -0.96 4.83
N LEU A 51 13.38 -0.99 3.51
CA LEU A 51 13.88 -2.02 2.63
C LEU A 51 14.99 -1.42 1.78
N GLN A 52 16.04 -2.19 1.54
CA GLN A 52 17.14 -1.78 0.69
C GLN A 52 17.41 -2.83 -0.38
N ILE A 53 17.55 -2.42 -1.62
CA ILE A 53 18.09 -3.27 -2.69
C ILE A 53 19.60 -3.23 -2.58
N LYS A 54 20.21 -4.34 -2.15
CA LYS A 54 21.67 -4.48 -2.04
C LYS A 54 22.35 -4.63 -3.38
N SER A 55 21.74 -5.41 -4.24
CA SER A 55 22.24 -5.64 -5.60
C SER A 55 21.11 -6.12 -6.51
N ALA A 56 21.24 -5.80 -7.77
CA ALA A 56 20.39 -6.37 -8.81
C ALA A 56 21.29 -6.75 -10.00
N GLN A 57 21.13 -7.96 -10.50
CA GLN A 57 21.92 -8.49 -11.59
C GLN A 57 21.01 -9.09 -12.65
N VAL A 58 21.28 -8.76 -13.89
CA VAL A 58 20.64 -9.35 -15.06
C VAL A 58 21.42 -10.59 -15.49
N GLN A 59 20.71 -11.69 -15.64
CA GLN A 59 21.25 -12.94 -16.18
C GLN A 59 20.69 -13.23 -17.56
N ASN A 60 21.28 -14.19 -18.26
CA ASN A 60 20.80 -14.63 -19.57
C ASN A 60 19.36 -15.17 -19.49
N GLY A 61 18.56 -14.96 -20.55
CA GLY A 61 17.20 -15.51 -20.62
C GLY A 61 16.13 -14.67 -19.92
N ASN A 62 16.27 -13.34 -19.89
CA ASN A 62 15.33 -12.42 -19.23
C ASN A 62 15.18 -12.65 -17.72
N VAL A 63 16.21 -13.17 -17.08
CA VAL A 63 16.24 -13.42 -15.64
C VAL A 63 16.94 -12.27 -14.93
N THR A 64 16.33 -11.80 -13.85
CA THR A 64 16.91 -10.79 -12.96
C THR A 64 16.96 -11.34 -11.54
N VAL A 65 18.11 -11.23 -10.90
CA VAL A 65 18.29 -11.57 -9.48
C VAL A 65 18.41 -10.29 -8.68
N VAL A 66 17.56 -10.14 -7.67
CA VAL A 66 17.50 -8.96 -6.80
C VAL A 66 17.74 -9.40 -5.36
N VAL A 67 18.73 -8.79 -4.71
CA VAL A 67 19.03 -9.02 -3.29
C VAL A 67 18.44 -7.88 -2.48
N VAL A 68 17.52 -8.21 -1.59
CA VAL A 68 16.81 -7.26 -0.73
C VAL A 68 17.21 -7.50 0.72
N LYS A 69 17.49 -6.43 1.43
CA LYS A 69 17.73 -6.42 2.87
C LYS A 69 16.64 -5.60 3.56
N ARG A 70 16.12 -6.12 4.67
CA ARG A 70 15.30 -5.36 5.59
C ARG A 70 16.20 -4.70 6.63
N ASN A 71 16.18 -3.39 6.71
CA ASN A 71 16.82 -2.64 7.79
C ASN A 71 15.90 -2.62 9.03
N PRO A 72 16.43 -2.25 10.22
CA PRO A 72 15.60 -2.09 11.41
C PRO A 72 14.49 -1.06 11.18
N GLY A 73 13.29 -1.38 11.59
CA GLY A 73 12.14 -0.49 11.44
C GLY A 73 10.85 -1.15 11.89
N GLN A 74 9.89 -0.35 12.33
CA GLN A 74 8.60 -0.83 12.78
C GLN A 74 7.67 -1.12 11.60
N GLY A 75 6.93 -2.20 11.69
CA GLY A 75 5.90 -2.57 10.74
C GLY A 75 6.05 -3.99 10.23
N ASN A 76 4.91 -4.67 10.16
CA ASN A 76 4.83 -5.99 9.54
C ASN A 76 4.20 -5.84 8.16
N PHE A 77 4.83 -6.41 7.17
CA PHE A 77 4.31 -6.49 5.82
C PHE A 77 4.04 -7.95 5.46
N VAL A 78 3.08 -8.18 4.59
CA VAL A 78 2.64 -9.52 4.18
C VAL A 78 3.18 -9.92 2.81
N GLY A 79 3.85 -9.01 2.14
CA GLY A 79 4.43 -9.23 0.83
C GLY A 79 5.11 -7.99 0.29
N MET A 80 5.68 -8.12 -0.90
CA MET A 80 6.36 -7.04 -1.62
C MET A 80 5.98 -7.08 -3.09
N ASN A 81 5.79 -5.91 -3.68
CA ASN A 81 5.67 -5.72 -5.11
C ASN A 81 7.03 -5.26 -5.66
N PHE A 82 7.56 -6.00 -6.62
CA PHE A 82 8.73 -5.62 -7.39
C PHE A 82 8.27 -5.04 -8.72
N VAL A 83 8.63 -3.79 -8.98
CA VAL A 83 8.30 -3.08 -10.21
C VAL A 83 9.57 -2.93 -11.03
N PHE A 84 9.61 -3.58 -12.18
CA PHE A 84 10.69 -3.51 -13.16
C PHE A 84 10.28 -2.52 -14.24
N SER A 85 11.16 -1.58 -14.63
CA SER A 85 10.84 -0.58 -15.65
C SER A 85 12.01 -0.35 -16.61
N ASP A 86 11.67 -0.22 -17.89
CA ASP A 86 12.58 0.22 -18.95
C ASP A 86 12.50 1.73 -19.23
N GLY A 87 11.66 2.43 -18.45
CA GLY A 87 11.38 3.87 -18.60
C GLY A 87 10.20 4.18 -19.53
N GLN A 88 9.65 3.20 -20.25
CA GLN A 88 8.44 3.32 -21.07
C GLN A 88 7.37 2.34 -20.61
N ASN A 89 7.78 1.12 -20.28
CA ASN A 89 6.92 0.05 -19.82
C ASN A 89 7.33 -0.38 -18.40
N SER A 90 6.39 -1.00 -17.68
CA SER A 90 6.66 -1.59 -16.39
C SER A 90 6.02 -2.97 -16.25
N GLU A 91 6.70 -3.85 -15.51
CA GLU A 91 6.19 -5.15 -15.12
C GLU A 91 6.26 -5.27 -13.60
N THR A 92 5.12 -5.57 -12.99
CA THR A 92 5.04 -5.73 -11.53
C THR A 92 4.87 -7.20 -11.19
N ILE A 93 5.74 -7.70 -10.31
CA ILE A 93 5.69 -9.07 -9.82
C ILE A 93 5.56 -9.02 -8.30
N ARG A 94 4.49 -9.62 -7.79
CA ARG A 94 4.23 -9.73 -6.37
C ARG A 94 4.92 -10.95 -5.78
N GLN A 95 5.54 -10.77 -4.61
CA GLN A 95 6.07 -11.82 -3.76
C GLN A 95 5.37 -11.81 -2.40
N ASN A 96 4.67 -12.89 -2.08
CA ASN A 96 4.00 -13.06 -0.78
C ASN A 96 4.98 -13.65 0.23
N ILE A 97 5.96 -12.87 0.60
CA ILE A 97 7.02 -13.26 1.53
C ILE A 97 7.34 -12.10 2.45
N THR A 98 7.65 -12.41 3.69
CA THR A 98 8.12 -11.47 4.70
C THR A 98 9.61 -11.64 4.90
N LEU A 99 10.26 -10.59 5.39
CA LEU A 99 11.66 -10.60 5.82
C LEU A 99 11.71 -10.22 7.30
N GLU A 100 12.51 -10.93 8.07
CA GLU A 100 12.84 -10.54 9.43
C GLU A 100 13.75 -9.30 9.45
N GLU A 101 13.84 -8.61 10.58
CA GLU A 101 14.76 -7.50 10.71
C GLU A 101 16.22 -7.96 10.45
N LEU A 102 16.93 -7.16 9.67
CA LEU A 102 18.31 -7.44 9.20
C LEU A 102 18.45 -8.66 8.28
N GLU A 103 17.36 -9.34 7.95
CA GLU A 103 17.39 -10.42 6.97
C GLU A 103 17.69 -9.90 5.58
N GLU A 104 18.54 -10.64 4.89
CA GLU A 104 18.87 -10.44 3.48
C GLU A 104 18.42 -11.65 2.68
N LYS A 105 17.70 -11.41 1.58
CA LYS A 105 17.16 -12.47 0.74
C LYS A 105 17.28 -12.16 -0.73
N SER A 106 17.62 -13.19 -1.48
CA SER A 106 17.73 -13.14 -2.94
C SER A 106 16.43 -13.60 -3.59
N PHE A 107 15.97 -12.85 -4.58
CA PHE A 107 14.78 -13.14 -5.37
C PHE A 107 15.17 -13.25 -6.84
N THR A 108 14.68 -14.28 -7.50
CA THR A 108 14.91 -14.50 -8.92
C THR A 108 13.60 -14.29 -9.68
N PHE A 109 13.64 -13.43 -10.69
CA PHE A 109 12.49 -13.10 -11.52
C PHE A 109 12.77 -13.38 -12.97
N THR A 110 11.77 -13.92 -13.67
CA THR A 110 11.78 -14.03 -15.14
C THR A 110 10.82 -13.00 -15.69
N LEU A 111 11.35 -12.00 -16.40
CA LEU A 111 10.54 -10.93 -16.98
C LEU A 111 9.95 -11.39 -18.32
N THR A 112 8.68 -11.08 -18.53
CA THR A 112 7.94 -11.48 -19.72
C THR A 112 7.52 -10.31 -20.60
N LYS A 113 7.30 -9.15 -19.99
CA LYS A 113 6.83 -7.94 -20.67
C LYS A 113 7.97 -6.98 -21.02
N ILE A 114 9.07 -7.06 -20.29
CA ILE A 114 10.22 -6.18 -20.46
C ILE A 114 11.46 -7.04 -20.71
N SER A 115 12.28 -6.62 -21.70
CA SER A 115 13.61 -7.22 -21.89
C SER A 115 14.55 -6.72 -20.81
N THR A 116 15.28 -7.64 -20.18
CA THR A 116 16.28 -7.30 -19.17
C THR A 116 17.41 -6.41 -19.72
N ASN A 117 17.68 -6.48 -21.04
CA ASN A 117 18.68 -5.61 -21.68
C ASN A 117 18.29 -4.12 -21.67
N ASN A 118 17.00 -3.81 -21.53
CA ASN A 118 16.48 -2.46 -21.50
C ASN A 118 16.08 -2.02 -20.09
N LEU A 119 16.26 -2.88 -19.08
CA LEU A 119 15.90 -2.60 -17.72
C LEU A 119 16.68 -1.39 -17.18
N LYS A 120 15.96 -0.39 -16.67
CA LYS A 120 16.53 0.84 -16.11
C LYS A 120 16.38 0.91 -14.60
N THR A 121 15.21 0.57 -14.09
CA THR A 121 14.93 0.70 -12.65
C THR A 121 14.20 -0.52 -12.12
N ILE A 122 14.47 -0.82 -10.86
CA ILE A 122 13.73 -1.77 -10.05
C ILE A 122 13.30 -1.02 -8.80
N SER A 123 12.00 -1.02 -8.50
CA SER A 123 11.43 -0.43 -7.28
C SER A 123 10.75 -1.50 -6.46
N ILE A 124 10.81 -1.39 -5.13
CA ILE A 124 10.15 -2.29 -4.20
C ILE A 124 9.15 -1.51 -3.36
N SER A 125 7.90 -1.99 -3.34
CA SER A 125 6.84 -1.45 -2.48
C SER A 125 6.34 -2.54 -1.55
N PRO A 126 6.36 -2.34 -0.23
CA PRO A 126 5.83 -3.30 0.73
C PRO A 126 4.30 -3.35 0.65
N ILE A 127 3.73 -4.51 0.99
CA ILE A 127 2.29 -4.71 1.12
C ILE A 127 2.00 -4.89 2.60
N TYR A 128 1.24 -3.96 3.15
CA TYR A 128 0.79 -4.00 4.54
C TYR A 128 -0.60 -4.62 4.63
N GLN A 129 -0.89 -5.25 5.75
CA GLN A 129 -2.21 -5.72 6.08
C GLN A 129 -2.70 -4.98 7.33
N SER A 130 -3.86 -4.33 7.22
CA SER A 130 -4.50 -3.69 8.37
C SER A 130 -5.11 -4.73 9.32
N SER A 131 -5.46 -4.32 10.52
CA SER A 131 -6.16 -5.13 11.51
C SER A 131 -7.51 -5.66 10.99
N SER A 132 -8.10 -5.00 9.99
CA SER A 132 -9.31 -5.45 9.30
C SER A 132 -9.06 -6.55 8.24
N GLY A 133 -7.81 -6.93 8.00
CA GLY A 133 -7.41 -7.90 6.97
C GLY A 133 -7.28 -7.30 5.56
N LYS A 134 -7.48 -6.00 5.39
CA LYS A 134 -7.35 -5.33 4.11
C LYS A 134 -5.88 -5.08 3.78
N GLU A 135 -5.48 -5.46 2.57
CA GLU A 135 -4.14 -5.20 2.08
C GLU A 135 -4.03 -3.82 1.42
N THR A 136 -2.90 -3.16 1.65
CA THR A 136 -2.58 -1.86 1.04
C THR A 136 -1.11 -1.84 0.66
N THR A 137 -0.82 -1.41 -0.58
CA THR A 137 0.56 -1.24 -1.04
C THR A 137 1.10 0.08 -0.48
N GLY A 138 2.24 0.02 0.17
CA GLY A 138 2.97 1.20 0.63
C GLY A 138 3.66 1.94 -0.51
N ASN A 139 4.26 3.07 -0.18
CA ASN A 139 5.12 3.80 -1.10
C ASN A 139 6.36 2.96 -1.47
N SER A 140 7.06 3.35 -2.55
CA SER A 140 8.36 2.74 -2.86
C SER A 140 9.29 2.88 -1.65
N ALA A 141 9.77 1.75 -1.16
CA ALA A 141 10.68 1.69 -0.01
C ALA A 141 12.14 1.58 -0.45
N ALA A 142 12.39 1.12 -1.68
CA ALA A 142 13.73 1.00 -2.26
C ALA A 142 13.66 1.11 -3.78
N ASP A 143 14.60 1.84 -4.35
CA ASP A 143 14.77 1.97 -5.79
C ASP A 143 16.21 1.61 -6.16
N PHE A 144 16.40 0.96 -7.31
CA PHE A 144 17.69 0.60 -7.86
C PHE A 144 17.74 1.00 -9.34
N GLU A 145 18.75 1.77 -9.72
CA GLU A 145 18.94 2.19 -11.09
C GLU A 145 20.12 1.43 -11.75
N PHE A 146 19.87 0.86 -12.91
CA PHE A 146 20.92 0.31 -13.75
C PHE A 146 21.61 1.43 -14.51
N LYS A 147 22.80 1.83 -14.08
CA LYS A 147 23.66 2.71 -14.88
C LYS A 147 24.10 1.94 -16.13
N LYS A 148 23.81 2.46 -17.29
CA LYS A 148 24.27 1.92 -18.57
C LYS A 148 25.77 2.20 -18.73
N THR A 149 26.58 1.49 -17.97
CA THR A 149 28.04 1.40 -18.23
C THR A 149 28.23 0.10 -18.99
N GLY A 150 28.98 0.10 -20.06
CA GLY A 150 29.13 -1.03 -20.99
C GLY A 150 29.78 -2.29 -20.40
N THR A 151 29.49 -2.64 -19.16
CA THR A 151 29.76 -3.93 -18.53
C THR A 151 29.03 -3.98 -17.19
N GLY A 152 28.08 -4.87 -17.07
CA GLY A 152 27.04 -5.04 -16.09
C GLY A 152 27.38 -5.13 -14.62
N THR A 153 27.67 -4.03 -13.97
CA THR A 153 27.60 -3.91 -12.52
C THR A 153 26.94 -2.57 -12.16
N GLY A 154 25.75 -2.60 -11.56
CA GLY A 154 25.05 -1.42 -11.11
C GLY A 154 25.32 -1.12 -9.63
N GLU A 155 25.37 0.14 -9.27
CA GLU A 155 25.52 0.66 -7.90
C GLU A 155 24.17 1.07 -7.33
N SER A 156 23.94 0.79 -6.03
CA SER A 156 22.74 1.20 -5.31
C SER A 156 22.83 2.68 -4.94
N VAL A 157 21.75 3.44 -5.16
CA VAL A 157 21.59 4.81 -4.64
C VAL A 157 20.62 4.76 -3.46
N SER A 158 21.11 5.15 -2.30
CA SER A 158 20.34 5.32 -1.07
C SER A 158 19.75 6.72 -1.01
#